data_91145dde6e98856bc07f934af64a2419
#
_entry.id   91145dde6e98856bc07f934af64a2419
#
_cell.length_a   1.000
_cell.length_b   1.000
_cell.length_c   1.000
_cell.angle_alpha   90.00
_cell.angle_beta   90.00
_cell.angle_gamma   90.00
#
_symmetry.space_group_name_H-M   'P 1'
#
loop_
_entity.id
_entity.type
_entity.pdbx_description
1 polymer ?
#
loop_
_entity_poly.entity_id
_entity_poly.type
_entity_poly.pdbx_seq_one_letter_code
_entity_poly.pdbx_strand_id
1 'polypeptide(L)'
;MIKTTDMILEELQSYANPKTKLSRMVKQGKYFQIARGLYETEKNVPGHLLAGSIYGPSYISFEYALGFYGMIPEAVYTITSATFEKKKKKKYETTFGTFTYRDVPSAAFPLNIRLIQEGNYFYRIAEPEKALCDQLYTMPPAKNIKLLAELLFDDLRIEETELLKLEIEKIVFLSDRYHSTNIKKLISMIRKMR
;
A
#
# COMPACT_ATOMS: atom_id res chain seq x y z
N MET A 1 6.55 6.45 18.04
CA MET A 1 5.07 6.51 18.26
C MET A 1 4.48 7.68 17.48
N ILE A 2 3.40 7.45 16.75
CA ILE A 2 2.72 8.50 15.95
C ILE A 2 1.92 9.41 16.88
N LYS A 3 2.07 10.73 16.71
CA LYS A 3 1.34 11.79 17.44
C LYS A 3 0.75 12.81 16.47
N THR A 4 -0.45 13.30 16.77
CA THR A 4 -1.03 14.44 16.07
C THR A 4 -0.51 15.76 16.65
N THR A 5 -0.67 16.85 15.89
CA THR A 5 -0.35 18.21 16.40
C THR A 5 -1.05 18.48 17.73
N ASP A 6 -2.34 18.14 17.83
CA ASP A 6 -3.13 18.45 19.03
C ASP A 6 -2.64 17.67 20.25
N MET A 7 -2.30 16.38 20.11
CA MET A 7 -1.69 15.60 21.17
C MET A 7 -0.38 16.23 21.69
N ILE A 8 0.48 16.70 20.75
CA ILE A 8 1.74 17.33 21.13
C ILE A 8 1.51 18.68 21.78
N LEU A 9 0.57 19.48 21.29
CA LEU A 9 0.25 20.79 21.89
C LEU A 9 -0.32 20.64 23.30
N GLU A 10 -1.10 19.60 23.56
CA GLU A 10 -1.59 19.27 24.90
C GLU A 10 -0.43 18.93 25.86
N GLU A 11 0.53 18.11 25.41
CA GLU A 11 1.74 17.81 26.18
C GLU A 11 2.60 19.05 26.45
N LEU A 12 2.53 20.05 25.60
CA LEU A 12 3.31 21.29 25.70
C LEU A 12 2.52 22.48 26.29
N GLN A 13 1.34 22.25 26.82
CA GLN A 13 0.47 23.33 27.36
C GLN A 13 1.11 24.21 28.47
N SER A 14 2.11 23.69 29.19
CA SER A 14 2.84 24.43 30.21
C SER A 14 3.82 25.49 29.66
N TYR A 15 4.10 25.45 28.32
CA TYR A 15 4.97 26.43 27.68
C TYR A 15 4.17 27.66 27.23
N ALA A 16 4.76 28.84 27.34
CA ALA A 16 4.12 30.11 26.92
C ALA A 16 3.68 30.11 25.43
N ASN A 17 4.39 29.37 24.57
CA ASN A 17 4.03 29.21 23.18
C ASN A 17 4.27 27.77 22.67
N PRO A 18 3.29 26.86 22.86
CA PRO A 18 3.41 25.46 22.48
C PRO A 18 3.75 25.22 21.00
N LYS A 19 3.17 26.00 20.09
CA LYS A 19 3.45 25.87 18.65
C LYS A 19 4.90 26.18 18.28
N THR A 20 5.44 27.25 18.85
CA THR A 20 6.86 27.62 18.67
C THR A 20 7.77 26.56 19.28
N LYS A 21 7.38 26.01 20.45
CA LYS A 21 8.12 24.92 21.08
C LYS A 21 8.14 23.67 20.20
N LEU A 22 7.01 23.24 19.66
CA LEU A 22 6.93 22.12 18.71
C LEU A 22 7.85 22.35 17.51
N SER A 23 7.79 23.52 16.87
CA SER A 23 8.67 23.85 15.75
C SER A 23 10.17 23.71 16.07
N ARG A 24 10.58 24.13 17.27
CA ARG A 24 11.97 23.94 17.76
C ARG A 24 12.29 22.46 17.99
N MET A 25 11.36 21.69 18.55
CA MET A 25 11.54 20.26 18.80
C MET A 25 11.68 19.47 17.50
N VAL A 26 10.93 19.83 16.45
CA VAL A 26 11.09 19.27 15.09
C VAL A 26 12.49 19.58 14.55
N LYS A 27 12.95 20.83 14.64
CA LYS A 27 14.31 21.22 14.22
C LYS A 27 15.41 20.50 14.99
N GLN A 28 15.16 20.16 16.26
CA GLN A 28 16.07 19.41 17.14
C GLN A 28 16.02 17.89 16.93
N GLY A 29 15.17 17.40 16.02
CA GLY A 29 15.02 15.96 15.76
C GLY A 29 14.35 15.16 16.88
N LYS A 30 13.51 15.81 17.70
CA LYS A 30 12.68 15.14 18.72
C LYS A 30 11.35 14.66 18.16
N TYR A 31 10.89 15.27 17.08
CA TYR A 31 9.72 14.88 16.30
C TYR A 31 10.06 14.93 14.82
N PHE A 32 9.62 13.92 14.09
CA PHE A 32 9.80 13.78 12.64
C PHE A 32 8.46 13.91 11.96
N GLN A 33 8.28 14.91 11.12
CA GLN A 33 7.01 15.11 10.42
C GLN A 33 6.80 14.02 9.38
N ILE A 34 5.69 13.29 9.48
CA ILE A 34 5.26 12.27 8.52
C ILE A 34 4.39 12.89 7.43
N ALA A 35 3.42 13.69 7.86
CA ALA A 35 2.49 14.45 7.01
C ALA A 35 2.08 15.74 7.76
N ARG A 36 1.28 16.60 7.12
CA ARG A 36 0.78 17.80 7.77
C ARG A 36 -0.02 17.43 9.03
N GLY A 37 0.47 17.89 10.17
CA GLY A 37 -0.19 17.67 11.47
C GLY A 37 0.05 16.29 12.09
N LEU A 38 0.94 15.49 11.51
CA LEU A 38 1.25 14.13 11.96
C LEU A 38 2.77 13.97 12.12
N TYR A 39 3.19 13.43 13.25
CA TYR A 39 4.60 13.32 13.63
C TYR A 39 4.92 11.92 14.18
N GLU A 40 6.16 11.50 13.98
CA GLU A 40 6.75 10.33 14.62
C GLU A 40 7.79 10.76 15.63
N THR A 41 7.92 10.02 16.75
CA THR A 41 8.92 10.28 17.80
C THR A 41 10.25 9.57 17.53
N GLU A 42 10.26 8.58 16.66
CA GLU A 42 11.44 7.77 16.35
C GLU A 42 11.86 7.99 14.89
N LYS A 43 13.18 8.18 14.69
CA LYS A 43 13.73 8.51 13.38
C LYS A 43 13.75 7.34 12.41
N ASN A 44 13.96 6.13 12.89
CA ASN A 44 14.27 4.95 12.07
C ASN A 44 13.08 3.99 11.95
N VAL A 45 11.85 4.51 11.98
CA VAL A 45 10.65 3.69 11.77
C VAL A 45 10.53 3.32 10.30
N PRO A 46 10.37 2.03 9.96
CA PRO A 46 10.10 1.61 8.59
C PRO A 46 8.84 2.29 8.02
N GLY A 47 8.95 2.84 6.81
CA GLY A 47 7.86 3.66 6.23
C GLY A 47 6.54 2.90 6.08
N HIS A 48 6.56 1.60 5.79
CA HIS A 48 5.34 0.81 5.62
C HIS A 48 4.44 0.81 6.88
N LEU A 49 5.03 0.97 8.08
CA LEU A 49 4.28 1.06 9.33
C LEU A 49 3.46 2.37 9.44
N LEU A 50 3.84 3.39 8.67
CA LEU A 50 3.23 4.72 8.71
C LEU A 50 2.19 4.96 7.61
N ALA A 51 2.15 4.09 6.59
CA ALA A 51 1.35 4.30 5.37
C ALA A 51 -0.14 4.54 5.65
N GLY A 52 -0.75 3.72 6.54
CA GLY A 52 -2.16 3.85 6.90
C GLY A 52 -2.51 5.13 7.64
N SER A 53 -1.53 5.73 8.34
CA SER A 53 -1.71 6.98 9.10
C SER A 53 -1.53 8.22 8.23
N ILE A 54 -0.76 8.15 7.14
CA ILE A 54 -0.51 9.28 6.23
C ILE A 54 -1.77 9.62 5.43
N TYR A 55 -2.42 8.61 4.86
CA TYR A 55 -3.62 8.81 4.05
C TYR A 55 -4.51 7.57 4.13
N GLY A 56 -5.67 7.73 4.73
CA GLY A 56 -6.60 6.63 5.00
C GLY A 56 -8.07 6.96 4.70
N PRO A 57 -8.92 5.92 4.76
CA PRO A 57 -8.56 4.52 4.98
C PRO A 57 -7.78 3.94 3.80
N SER A 58 -6.73 3.15 4.11
CA SER A 58 -5.87 2.53 3.11
C SER A 58 -5.25 1.23 3.62
N TYR A 59 -4.71 0.43 2.71
CA TYR A 59 -3.85 -0.71 2.99
C TYR A 59 -2.72 -0.78 1.96
N ILE A 60 -1.60 -1.35 2.33
CA ILE A 60 -0.45 -1.57 1.44
C ILE A 60 -0.84 -2.60 0.37
N SER A 61 -0.56 -2.30 -0.89
CA SER A 61 -0.91 -3.14 -2.03
C SER A 61 0.01 -2.87 -3.22
N PHE A 62 -0.37 -3.38 -4.39
CA PHE A 62 0.32 -3.17 -5.66
C PHE A 62 1.77 -3.66 -5.58
N GLU A 63 2.69 -2.93 -6.19
CA GLU A 63 4.10 -3.30 -6.34
C GLU A 63 4.77 -3.58 -4.98
N TYR A 64 4.49 -2.78 -3.96
CA TYR A 64 5.08 -2.99 -2.63
C TYR A 64 4.65 -4.32 -2.01
N ALA A 65 3.35 -4.63 -2.07
CA ALA A 65 2.85 -5.90 -1.56
C ALA A 65 3.35 -7.10 -2.40
N LEU A 66 3.41 -6.97 -3.73
CA LEU A 66 3.97 -8.00 -4.60
C LEU A 66 5.44 -8.28 -4.26
N GLY A 67 6.25 -7.24 -4.05
CA GLY A 67 7.64 -7.38 -3.59
C GLY A 67 7.74 -7.97 -2.18
N PHE A 68 6.86 -7.57 -1.25
CA PHE A 68 6.82 -8.10 0.11
C PHE A 68 6.59 -9.62 0.13
N TYR A 69 5.78 -10.15 -0.78
CA TYR A 69 5.53 -11.58 -0.92
C TYR A 69 6.51 -12.30 -1.86
N GLY A 70 7.51 -11.60 -2.39
CA GLY A 70 8.49 -12.19 -3.30
C GLY A 70 7.93 -12.59 -4.67
N MET A 71 6.79 -12.02 -5.07
CA MET A 71 6.18 -12.27 -6.39
C MET A 71 6.93 -11.56 -7.51
N ILE A 72 7.64 -10.49 -7.21
CA ILE A 72 8.54 -9.76 -8.10
C ILE A 72 9.93 -9.69 -7.50
N PRO A 73 11.00 -9.81 -8.31
CA PRO A 73 12.38 -9.87 -7.80
C PRO A 73 12.93 -8.51 -7.33
N GLU A 74 12.32 -7.41 -7.75
CA GLU A 74 12.82 -6.08 -7.45
C GLU A 74 12.51 -5.65 -6.01
N ALA A 75 13.47 -4.96 -5.38
CA ALA A 75 13.22 -4.22 -4.15
C ALA A 75 12.35 -3.00 -4.45
N VAL A 76 11.15 -2.95 -3.88
CA VAL A 76 10.22 -1.83 -4.05
C VAL A 76 10.38 -0.83 -2.90
N TYR A 77 10.98 0.32 -3.20
CA TYR A 77 11.22 1.38 -2.21
C TYR A 77 10.02 2.30 -1.96
N THR A 78 9.17 2.46 -2.98
CA THR A 78 7.93 3.25 -2.83
C THR A 78 6.86 2.42 -2.16
N ILE A 79 6.35 2.89 -1.02
CA ILE A 79 5.22 2.24 -0.33
C ILE A 79 3.94 2.56 -1.09
N THR A 80 3.42 1.58 -1.82
CA THR A 80 2.21 1.71 -2.61
C THR A 80 1.00 1.20 -1.83
N SER A 81 -0.08 1.98 -1.81
CA SER A 81 -1.27 1.68 -1.01
C SER A 81 -2.55 1.87 -1.81
N ALA A 82 -3.53 1.03 -1.51
CA ALA A 82 -4.87 1.12 -2.06
C ALA A 82 -5.78 1.98 -1.17
N THR A 83 -6.61 2.78 -1.81
CA THR A 83 -7.70 3.56 -1.22
C THR A 83 -8.99 3.31 -2.01
N PHE A 84 -10.09 3.94 -1.63
CA PHE A 84 -11.33 3.92 -2.42
C PHE A 84 -12.04 5.26 -2.34
N GLU A 85 -12.81 5.58 -3.38
CA GLU A 85 -13.65 6.80 -3.49
C GLU A 85 -12.91 8.13 -3.28
N LYS A 86 -11.58 8.14 -3.35
CA LYS A 86 -10.78 9.37 -3.25
C LYS A 86 -10.72 10.15 -4.56
N LYS A 87 -10.94 9.45 -5.71
CA LYS A 87 -10.94 10.02 -7.07
C LYS A 87 -9.64 10.74 -7.46
N LYS A 88 -8.56 10.51 -6.69
CA LYS A 88 -7.26 11.17 -6.87
C LYS A 88 -6.14 10.21 -6.52
N LYS A 89 -5.13 10.16 -7.36
CA LYS A 89 -3.83 9.60 -6.97
C LYS A 89 -3.14 10.59 -6.04
N LYS A 90 -2.50 10.08 -4.98
CA LYS A 90 -1.73 10.88 -4.02
C LYS A 90 -0.31 10.37 -3.94
N LYS A 91 0.62 11.31 -3.80
CA LYS A 91 2.02 11.02 -3.51
C LYS A 91 2.46 11.88 -2.34
N TYR A 92 3.18 11.28 -1.42
CA TYR A 92 3.83 11.95 -0.29
C TYR A 92 5.29 11.56 -0.28
N GLU A 93 6.17 12.55 -0.14
CA GLU A 93 7.59 12.37 0.07
C GLU A 93 7.93 12.84 1.48
N THR A 94 8.50 11.96 2.27
CA THR A 94 8.80 12.19 3.69
C THR A 94 10.19 11.69 4.01
N THR A 95 10.68 11.97 5.20
CA THR A 95 11.94 11.39 5.71
C THR A 95 11.87 9.87 5.90
N PHE A 96 10.66 9.27 5.88
CA PHE A 96 10.42 7.84 6.04
C PHE A 96 10.22 7.11 4.69
N GLY A 97 10.34 7.82 3.58
CA GLY A 97 10.21 7.30 2.23
C GLY A 97 9.13 7.97 1.39
N THR A 98 8.90 7.40 0.22
CA THR A 98 7.87 7.82 -0.72
C THR A 98 6.65 6.92 -0.60
N PHE A 99 5.48 7.54 -0.54
CA PHE A 99 4.18 6.88 -0.41
C PHE A 99 3.29 7.26 -1.58
N THR A 100 2.63 6.27 -2.18
CA THR A 100 1.64 6.53 -3.24
C THR A 100 0.33 5.82 -2.93
N TYR A 101 -0.78 6.45 -3.30
CA TYR A 101 -2.12 5.97 -3.04
C TYR A 101 -2.94 6.02 -4.33
N ARG A 102 -3.61 4.90 -4.62
CA ARG A 102 -4.47 4.70 -5.80
C ARG A 102 -5.79 4.07 -5.38
N ASP A 103 -6.87 4.46 -6.03
CA ASP A 103 -8.18 3.90 -5.73
C ASP A 103 -8.36 2.52 -6.39
N VAL A 104 -9.04 1.65 -5.65
CA VAL A 104 -9.61 0.39 -6.11
C VAL A 104 -11.14 0.44 -5.94
N PRO A 105 -11.92 -0.45 -6.56
CA PRO A 105 -13.36 -0.47 -6.38
C PRO A 105 -13.74 -0.62 -4.90
N SER A 106 -14.72 0.14 -4.43
CA SER A 106 -15.18 0.10 -3.04
C SER A 106 -15.67 -1.28 -2.61
N ALA A 107 -16.29 -2.04 -3.53
CA ALA A 107 -16.71 -3.41 -3.27
C ALA A 107 -15.54 -4.40 -3.09
N ALA A 108 -14.38 -4.11 -3.68
CA ALA A 108 -13.16 -4.93 -3.55
C ALA A 108 -12.30 -4.48 -2.36
N PHE A 109 -12.40 -3.21 -1.95
CA PHE A 109 -11.51 -2.59 -0.96
C PHE A 109 -11.40 -3.38 0.37
N PRO A 110 -12.48 -3.85 1.02
CA PRO A 110 -12.38 -4.47 2.33
C PRO A 110 -11.93 -5.94 2.32
N LEU A 111 -11.73 -6.54 1.14
CA LEU A 111 -11.56 -8.00 1.00
C LEU A 111 -10.09 -8.39 0.95
N ASN A 112 -9.77 -9.58 1.50
CA ASN A 112 -8.44 -10.21 1.42
C ASN A 112 -7.30 -9.29 1.86
N ILE A 113 -7.49 -8.64 3.03
CA ILE A 113 -6.52 -7.77 3.68
C ILE A 113 -6.09 -8.40 5.00
N ARG A 114 -4.80 -8.44 5.26
CA ARG A 114 -4.22 -8.90 6.52
C ARG A 114 -3.87 -7.71 7.39
N LEU A 115 -4.13 -7.82 8.69
CA LEU A 115 -3.59 -6.92 9.70
C LEU A 115 -2.32 -7.57 10.28
N ILE A 116 -1.21 -6.87 10.18
CA ILE A 116 0.08 -7.33 10.69
C ILE A 116 0.51 -6.40 11.83
N GLN A 117 1.01 -7.01 12.91
CA GLN A 117 1.67 -6.29 13.99
C GLN A 117 3.19 -6.41 13.83
N GLU A 118 3.88 -5.29 13.87
CA GLU A 118 5.34 -5.21 13.88
C GLU A 118 5.78 -4.23 14.99
N GLY A 119 6.36 -4.77 16.04
CA GLY A 119 6.63 -4.00 17.26
C GLY A 119 5.36 -3.40 17.87
N ASN A 120 5.34 -2.08 18.02
CA ASN A 120 4.20 -1.33 18.55
C ASN A 120 3.27 -0.79 17.45
N TYR A 121 3.48 -1.18 16.20
CA TYR A 121 2.70 -0.70 15.05
C TYR A 121 1.81 -1.80 14.49
N PHE A 122 0.70 -1.37 13.91
CA PHE A 122 -0.19 -2.21 13.14
C PHE A 122 -0.35 -1.63 11.75
N TYR A 123 -0.21 -2.46 10.72
CA TYR A 123 -0.48 -2.05 9.36
C TYR A 123 -1.31 -3.08 8.61
N ARG A 124 -2.02 -2.62 7.60
CA ARG A 124 -2.83 -3.46 6.73
C ARG A 124 -2.10 -3.66 5.41
N ILE A 125 -2.10 -4.90 4.92
CA ILE A 125 -1.51 -5.27 3.64
C ILE A 125 -2.43 -6.22 2.89
N ALA A 126 -2.55 -6.04 1.59
CA ALA A 126 -3.27 -6.96 0.72
C ALA A 126 -2.64 -8.36 0.77
N GLU A 127 -3.45 -9.42 0.73
CA GLU A 127 -2.95 -10.76 0.43
C GLU A 127 -2.38 -10.84 -1.00
N PRO A 128 -1.54 -11.84 -1.34
CA PRO A 128 -0.89 -11.90 -2.66
C PRO A 128 -1.86 -11.81 -3.83
N GLU A 129 -2.97 -12.57 -3.77
CA GLU A 129 -4.02 -12.57 -4.80
C GLU A 129 -4.68 -11.20 -4.93
N LYS A 130 -4.91 -10.55 -3.79
CA LYS A 130 -5.51 -9.22 -3.72
C LYS A 130 -4.57 -8.17 -4.30
N ALA A 131 -3.28 -8.21 -3.93
CA ALA A 131 -2.26 -7.28 -4.44
C ALA A 131 -2.14 -7.36 -5.97
N LEU A 132 -2.17 -8.59 -6.53
CA LEU A 132 -2.15 -8.80 -7.97
C LEU A 132 -3.43 -8.30 -8.64
N CYS A 133 -4.60 -8.53 -8.05
CA CYS A 133 -5.86 -8.00 -8.56
C CYS A 133 -5.89 -6.46 -8.55
N ASP A 134 -5.42 -5.84 -7.46
CA ASP A 134 -5.30 -4.38 -7.34
C ASP A 134 -4.38 -3.82 -8.45
N GLN A 135 -3.23 -4.46 -8.67
CA GLN A 135 -2.28 -4.08 -9.71
C GLN A 135 -2.91 -4.14 -11.10
N LEU A 136 -3.49 -5.29 -11.46
CA LEU A 136 -4.11 -5.50 -12.77
C LEU A 136 -5.32 -4.60 -13.03
N TYR A 137 -6.04 -4.20 -11.99
CA TYR A 137 -7.15 -3.25 -12.10
C TYR A 137 -6.68 -1.87 -12.55
N THR A 138 -5.51 -1.42 -12.08
CA THR A 138 -4.97 -0.10 -12.42
C THR A 138 -4.24 -0.05 -13.76
N MET A 139 -4.04 -1.20 -14.41
CA MET A 139 -3.35 -1.31 -15.69
C MET A 139 -4.32 -1.29 -16.88
N PRO A 140 -3.87 -0.82 -18.05
CA PRO A 140 -4.68 -0.88 -19.25
C PRO A 140 -5.15 -2.30 -19.56
N PRO A 141 -6.35 -2.49 -20.13
CA PRO A 141 -6.84 -3.80 -20.52
C PRO A 141 -5.96 -4.47 -21.59
N ALA A 142 -5.38 -5.61 -21.27
CA ALA A 142 -4.67 -6.44 -22.25
C ALA A 142 -5.66 -6.97 -23.30
N LYS A 143 -5.31 -6.92 -24.59
CA LYS A 143 -6.21 -7.37 -25.69
C LYS A 143 -6.49 -8.87 -25.61
N ASN A 144 -5.50 -9.67 -25.27
CA ASN A 144 -5.59 -11.13 -25.19
C ASN A 144 -4.72 -11.70 -24.06
N ILE A 145 -4.78 -13.03 -23.87
CA ILE A 145 -4.01 -13.73 -22.83
C ILE A 145 -2.49 -13.63 -23.08
N LYS A 146 -2.03 -13.62 -24.34
CA LYS A 146 -0.62 -13.49 -24.67
C LYS A 146 -0.07 -12.15 -24.18
N LEU A 147 -0.76 -11.05 -24.48
CA LEU A 147 -0.37 -9.71 -24.01
C LEU A 147 -0.51 -9.55 -22.50
N LEU A 148 -1.42 -10.29 -21.85
CA LEU A 148 -1.46 -10.33 -20.40
C LEU A 148 -0.25 -11.08 -19.83
N ALA A 149 0.19 -12.16 -20.47
CA ALA A 149 1.39 -12.89 -20.07
C ALA A 149 2.65 -12.02 -20.19
N GLU A 150 2.83 -11.30 -21.30
CA GLU A 150 3.91 -10.32 -21.49
C GLU A 150 3.87 -9.26 -20.37
N LEU A 151 2.71 -8.69 -20.07
CA LEU A 151 2.53 -7.72 -19.00
C LEU A 151 2.90 -8.29 -17.60
N LEU A 152 2.56 -9.53 -17.32
CA LEU A 152 2.86 -10.16 -16.04
C LEU A 152 4.34 -10.55 -15.92
N PHE A 153 4.89 -11.20 -16.93
CA PHE A 153 6.21 -11.83 -16.85
C PHE A 153 7.35 -10.89 -17.30
N ASP A 154 7.10 -10.05 -18.31
CA ASP A 154 8.12 -9.16 -18.87
C ASP A 154 8.08 -7.77 -18.18
N ASP A 155 6.88 -7.15 -18.07
CA ASP A 155 6.77 -5.79 -17.52
C ASP A 155 6.76 -5.78 -16.00
N LEU A 156 5.91 -6.61 -15.35
CA LEU A 156 5.82 -6.72 -13.90
C LEU A 156 6.85 -7.70 -13.32
N ARG A 157 7.48 -8.53 -14.16
CA ARG A 157 8.47 -9.53 -13.78
C ARG A 157 7.99 -10.49 -12.69
N ILE A 158 6.69 -10.83 -12.73
CA ILE A 158 6.14 -11.81 -11.80
C ILE A 158 6.74 -13.18 -12.09
N GLU A 159 7.27 -13.83 -11.06
CA GLU A 159 7.77 -15.19 -11.18
C GLU A 159 6.63 -16.18 -11.43
N GLU A 160 6.74 -16.97 -12.49
CA GLU A 160 5.69 -17.95 -12.86
C GLU A 160 5.40 -18.94 -11.72
N THR A 161 6.45 -19.37 -11.02
CA THR A 161 6.35 -20.27 -9.87
C THR A 161 5.55 -19.65 -8.72
N GLU A 162 5.70 -18.36 -8.47
CA GLU A 162 4.94 -17.62 -7.46
C GLU A 162 3.49 -17.41 -7.90
N LEU A 163 3.26 -17.13 -9.19
CA LEU A 163 1.91 -17.03 -9.74
C LEU A 163 1.12 -18.33 -9.56
N LEU A 164 1.76 -19.49 -9.78
CA LEU A 164 1.11 -20.80 -9.65
C LEU A 164 0.82 -21.22 -8.19
N LYS A 165 1.43 -20.57 -7.20
CA LYS A 165 1.13 -20.79 -5.77
C LYS A 165 -0.14 -20.08 -5.32
N LEU A 166 -0.63 -19.08 -6.06
CA LEU A 166 -1.80 -18.30 -5.68
C LEU A 166 -3.06 -19.16 -5.60
N GLU A 167 -3.91 -18.88 -4.64
CA GLU A 167 -5.22 -19.52 -4.50
C GLU A 167 -6.21 -18.98 -5.55
N ILE A 168 -6.41 -19.71 -6.63
CA ILE A 168 -7.26 -19.26 -7.76
C ILE A 168 -8.69 -18.92 -7.31
N GLU A 169 -9.23 -19.63 -6.32
CA GLU A 169 -10.58 -19.39 -5.81
C GLU A 169 -10.71 -18.01 -5.16
N LYS A 170 -9.67 -17.51 -4.51
CA LYS A 170 -9.62 -16.12 -4.02
C LYS A 170 -9.65 -15.12 -5.16
N ILE A 171 -8.92 -15.38 -6.25
CA ILE A 171 -8.92 -14.51 -7.44
C ILE A 171 -10.30 -14.51 -8.10
N VAL A 172 -10.94 -15.68 -8.20
CA VAL A 172 -12.30 -15.81 -8.73
C VAL A 172 -13.28 -15.01 -7.89
N PHE A 173 -13.26 -15.18 -6.58
CA PHE A 173 -14.09 -14.42 -5.63
C PHE A 173 -13.91 -12.90 -5.76
N LEU A 174 -12.67 -12.44 -5.92
CA LEU A 174 -12.35 -11.02 -6.10
C LEU A 174 -12.79 -10.49 -7.47
N SER A 175 -12.70 -11.30 -8.53
CA SER A 175 -12.92 -10.88 -9.92
C SER A 175 -14.24 -10.14 -10.13
N ASP A 176 -15.32 -10.60 -9.49
CA ASP A 176 -16.66 -10.01 -9.60
C ASP A 176 -16.77 -8.62 -8.97
N ARG A 177 -15.81 -8.25 -8.10
CA ARG A 177 -15.76 -6.96 -7.41
C ARG A 177 -14.96 -5.91 -8.18
N TYR A 178 -14.07 -6.36 -9.09
CA TYR A 178 -13.23 -5.45 -9.88
C TYR A 178 -13.81 -5.09 -11.25
N HIS A 179 -14.65 -5.95 -11.82
CA HIS A 179 -15.14 -5.82 -13.19
C HIS A 179 -14.00 -5.63 -14.22
N SER A 180 -12.82 -6.23 -13.95
CA SER A 180 -11.62 -6.10 -14.76
C SER A 180 -11.47 -7.27 -15.75
N THR A 181 -11.26 -6.94 -17.02
CA THR A 181 -10.99 -7.95 -18.05
C THR A 181 -9.62 -8.61 -17.89
N ASN A 182 -8.63 -7.90 -17.30
CA ASN A 182 -7.31 -8.45 -17.00
C ASN A 182 -7.42 -9.58 -15.97
N ILE A 183 -8.22 -9.39 -14.91
CA ILE A 183 -8.40 -10.41 -13.86
C ILE A 183 -9.12 -11.65 -14.43
N LYS A 184 -10.13 -11.47 -15.29
CA LYS A 184 -10.80 -12.58 -15.98
C LYS A 184 -9.84 -13.39 -16.87
N LYS A 185 -8.95 -12.70 -17.59
CA LYS A 185 -7.92 -13.35 -18.40
C LYS A 185 -6.86 -14.04 -17.52
N LEU A 186 -6.48 -13.46 -16.38
CA LEU A 186 -5.58 -14.07 -15.41
C LEU A 186 -6.12 -15.42 -14.94
N ILE A 187 -7.39 -15.49 -14.54
CA ILE A 187 -8.05 -16.74 -14.13
C ILE A 187 -7.96 -17.79 -15.25
N SER A 188 -8.28 -17.39 -16.48
CA SER A 188 -8.22 -18.29 -17.64
C SER A 188 -6.81 -18.76 -17.95
N MET A 189 -5.81 -17.91 -17.74
CA MET A 189 -4.39 -18.22 -17.91
C MET A 189 -3.91 -19.22 -16.86
N ILE A 190 -4.12 -18.95 -15.58
CA ILE A 190 -3.69 -19.84 -14.48
C ILE A 190 -4.32 -21.24 -14.63
N ARG A 191 -5.60 -21.32 -15.01
CA ARG A 191 -6.28 -22.61 -15.26
C ARG A 191 -5.67 -23.43 -16.39
N LYS A 192 -5.02 -22.80 -17.37
CA LYS A 192 -4.34 -23.50 -18.47
C LYS A 192 -2.89 -23.88 -18.13
N MET A 193 -2.30 -23.21 -17.16
CA MET A 193 -0.92 -23.46 -16.71
C MET A 193 -0.85 -24.60 -15.67
N ARG A 194 -1.96 -24.88 -15.00
CA ARG A 194 -2.09 -26.02 -14.04
C ARG A 194 -2.59 -27.28 -14.75
#